data_75ba0caa98c112cee9dff7804d1e9884
#
_entry.id   75ba0caa98c112cee9dff7804d1e9884
#
_cell.length_a   1.000
_cell.length_b   1.000
_cell.length_c   1.000
_cell.angle_alpha   90.00
_cell.angle_beta   90.00
_cell.angle_gamma   90.00
#
_symmetry.space_group_name_H-M   'P 1'
#
loop_
_entity.id
_entity.type
_entity.pdbx_description
1 polymer ?
#
loop_
_entity_poly.entity_id
_entity_poly.type
_entity_poly.pdbx_seq_one_letter_code
_entity_poly.pdbx_strand_id
1 'polypeptide(L)'
;KEDYGFTVEIPNTERNLLLNQRIAKIIKIDYSKIDKRFLLRTLRSRGFLDELYSTANGTRQANLSTVTMREIPILLPPIEQQQKICDDLERVEFKVKELKSIYSNKLKNLGELKKSLLQKTFSGELTKGSEVAV
;
A
#
# COMPACT_ATOMS: atom_id res chain seq x y z
N LYS A 1 -12.87 7.75 8.03
CA LYS A 1 -11.71 8.50 7.48
C LYS A 1 -10.78 7.63 6.63
N GLU A 2 -10.77 6.30 6.80
CA GLU A 2 -9.88 5.39 6.08
C GLU A 2 -10.26 5.16 4.61
N ASP A 3 -11.46 5.56 4.21
CA ASP A 3 -12.02 5.31 2.87
C ASP A 3 -11.97 6.53 1.92
N TYR A 4 -11.34 7.62 2.33
CA TYR A 4 -11.24 8.85 1.53
C TYR A 4 -9.84 9.02 0.94
N GLY A 5 -9.79 9.71 -0.20
CA GLY A 5 -8.53 10.10 -0.82
C GLY A 5 -7.84 9.00 -1.61
N PHE A 6 -8.56 7.94 -1.98
CA PHE A 6 -8.01 6.94 -2.89
C PHE A 6 -7.71 7.56 -4.25
N THR A 7 -6.44 7.59 -4.59
CA THR A 7 -5.99 8.06 -5.90
C THR A 7 -5.66 6.87 -6.77
N VAL A 8 -6.25 6.82 -7.95
CA VAL A 8 -6.01 5.78 -8.94
C VAL A 8 -5.63 6.40 -10.27
N GLU A 9 -4.78 5.72 -10.99
CA GLU A 9 -4.53 5.99 -12.38
C GLU A 9 -5.59 5.26 -13.21
N ILE A 10 -6.23 6.00 -14.12
CA ILE A 10 -7.14 5.39 -15.08
C ILE A 10 -6.30 4.99 -16.30
N PRO A 11 -6.25 3.70 -16.63
CA PRO A 11 -5.54 3.26 -17.84
C PRO A 11 -6.20 3.87 -19.08
N ASN A 12 -5.41 4.01 -20.14
CA ASN A 12 -5.96 4.44 -21.42
C ASN A 12 -6.98 3.39 -21.90
N THR A 13 -8.21 3.81 -22.05
CA THR A 13 -9.34 2.94 -22.43
C THR A 13 -10.17 3.63 -23.49
N GLU A 14 -10.67 2.86 -24.44
CA GLU A 14 -11.63 3.33 -25.46
C GLU A 14 -13.03 3.58 -24.86
N ARG A 15 -13.25 3.23 -23.60
CA ARG A 15 -14.54 3.42 -22.93
C ARG A 15 -14.68 4.86 -22.45
N ASN A 16 -15.82 5.45 -22.70
CA ASN A 16 -16.20 6.72 -22.09
C ASN A 16 -16.51 6.49 -20.59
N LEU A 17 -15.67 7.05 -19.75
CA LEU A 17 -15.85 6.98 -18.30
C LEU A 17 -16.58 8.21 -17.81
N LEU A 18 -17.70 8.00 -17.12
CA LEU A 18 -18.45 9.08 -16.48
C LEU A 18 -17.89 9.32 -15.07
N LEU A 19 -17.71 10.59 -14.74
CA LEU A 19 -17.29 11.01 -13.42
C LEU A 19 -18.50 11.11 -12.49
N ASN A 20 -18.43 10.44 -11.34
CA ASN A 20 -19.40 10.66 -10.27
C ASN A 20 -19.05 11.95 -9.53
N GLN A 21 -20.06 12.61 -8.95
CA GLN A 21 -19.92 13.85 -8.17
C GLN A 21 -18.95 13.78 -6.97
N ARG A 22 -18.57 12.56 -6.53
CA ARG A 22 -17.64 12.32 -5.42
C ARG A 22 -16.21 12.04 -5.88
N ILE A 23 -15.94 12.12 -7.17
CA ILE A 23 -14.63 11.81 -7.75
C ILE A 23 -14.06 13.09 -8.34
N ALA A 24 -12.87 13.46 -7.91
CA ALA A 24 -12.09 14.53 -8.52
C ALA A 24 -11.15 13.97 -9.59
N LYS A 25 -11.12 14.58 -10.75
CA LYS A 25 -10.20 14.25 -11.85
C LYS A 25 -9.12 15.32 -11.94
N ILE A 26 -7.87 14.91 -11.87
CA ILE A 26 -6.73 15.79 -12.15
C ILE A 26 -6.49 15.79 -13.66
N ILE A 27 -6.49 16.97 -14.25
CA ILE A 27 -6.31 17.19 -15.70
C ILE A 27 -5.21 18.21 -15.96
N LYS A 28 -4.73 18.29 -17.19
CA LYS A 28 -3.70 19.25 -17.64
C LYS A 28 -2.40 19.12 -16.85
N ILE A 29 -1.97 17.89 -16.63
CA ILE A 29 -0.70 17.61 -15.96
C ILE A 29 0.43 17.89 -16.95
N ASP A 30 1.39 18.73 -16.55
CA ASP A 30 2.61 18.98 -17.32
C ASP A 30 3.66 17.90 -16.99
N TYR A 31 3.70 16.85 -17.78
CA TYR A 31 4.63 15.73 -17.60
C TYR A 31 6.10 16.09 -17.89
N SER A 32 6.40 17.30 -18.38
CA SER A 32 7.78 17.78 -18.46
C SER A 32 8.33 18.20 -17.08
N LYS A 33 7.45 18.48 -16.12
CA LYS A 33 7.79 18.96 -14.78
C LYS A 33 7.49 17.94 -13.69
N ILE A 34 6.57 17.01 -13.93
CA ILE A 34 6.13 16.06 -12.91
C ILE A 34 6.12 14.64 -13.45
N ASP A 35 6.85 13.76 -12.76
CA ASP A 35 6.78 12.32 -13.01
C ASP A 35 5.43 11.77 -12.52
N LYS A 36 4.78 10.96 -13.33
CA LYS A 36 3.46 10.38 -13.05
C LYS A 36 3.46 9.50 -11.80
N ARG A 37 4.50 8.68 -11.61
CA ARG A 37 4.66 7.81 -10.44
C ARG A 37 4.83 8.65 -9.19
N PHE A 38 5.65 9.72 -9.29
CA PHE A 38 5.88 10.66 -8.20
C PHE A 38 4.57 11.35 -7.77
N LEU A 39 3.80 11.88 -8.73
CA LEU A 39 2.50 12.49 -8.45
C LEU A 39 1.58 11.51 -7.73
N LEU A 40 1.44 10.29 -8.24
CA LEU A 40 0.57 9.28 -7.65
C LEU A 40 0.99 8.93 -6.22
N ARG A 41 2.29 8.81 -5.95
CA ARG A 41 2.85 8.55 -4.62
C ARG A 41 2.62 9.73 -3.67
N THR A 42 2.82 10.95 -4.16
CA THR A 42 2.58 12.17 -3.39
C THR A 42 1.12 12.28 -2.95
N LEU A 43 0.18 12.08 -3.88
CA LEU A 43 -1.26 12.12 -3.58
C LEU A 43 -1.72 11.00 -2.62
N ARG A 44 -0.97 9.93 -2.52
CA ARG A 44 -1.21 8.81 -1.59
C ARG A 44 -0.41 8.93 -0.29
N SER A 45 0.48 9.91 -0.21
CA SER A 45 1.30 10.10 0.97
C SER A 45 0.47 10.53 2.16
N ARG A 46 0.90 10.11 3.36
CA ARG A 46 0.22 10.47 4.58
C ARG A 46 0.17 11.99 4.78
N GLY A 47 1.25 12.71 4.46
CA GLY A 47 1.29 14.16 4.58
C GLY A 47 0.23 14.87 3.71
N PHE A 48 0.07 14.46 2.45
CA PHE A 48 -0.96 14.99 1.59
C PHE A 48 -2.38 14.64 2.06
N LEU A 49 -2.59 13.40 2.49
CA LEU A 49 -3.88 12.93 2.97
C LEU A 49 -4.28 13.61 4.29
N ASP A 50 -3.35 13.80 5.22
CA ASP A 50 -3.62 14.50 6.48
C ASP A 50 -4.02 15.96 6.21
N GLU A 51 -3.34 16.65 5.28
CA GLU A 51 -3.71 17.99 4.87
C GLU A 51 -5.09 18.00 4.19
N LEU A 52 -5.32 17.08 3.28
CA LEU A 52 -6.62 16.93 2.60
C LEU A 52 -7.76 16.69 3.60
N TYR A 53 -7.54 15.87 4.62
CA TYR A 53 -8.54 15.58 5.64
C TYR A 53 -8.73 16.73 6.64
N SER A 54 -7.70 17.53 6.90
CA SER A 54 -7.81 18.72 7.77
C SER A 54 -8.76 19.76 7.18
N THR A 55 -8.85 19.80 5.85
CA THR A 55 -9.72 20.71 5.11
C THR A 55 -11.17 20.23 4.96
N ALA A 56 -11.44 18.97 5.35
CA ALA A 56 -12.76 18.36 5.20
C ALA A 56 -13.73 18.86 6.28
N ASN A 57 -14.76 19.58 5.88
CA ASN A 57 -15.82 20.08 6.73
C ASN A 57 -16.97 19.04 6.82
N GLY A 58 -17.38 18.71 8.04
CA GLY A 58 -18.56 17.88 8.31
C GLY A 58 -18.33 16.67 9.22
N THR A 59 -19.31 16.37 10.06
CA THR A 59 -19.24 15.32 11.09
C THR A 59 -19.64 13.93 10.60
N ARG A 60 -20.41 13.82 9.53
CA ARG A 60 -20.91 12.52 8.99
C ARG A 60 -20.46 12.18 7.57
N GLN A 61 -20.24 13.17 6.72
CA GLN A 61 -19.63 13.00 5.39
C GLN A 61 -18.67 14.17 5.18
N ALA A 62 -17.39 13.87 5.13
CA ALA A 62 -16.38 14.85 4.79
C ALA A 62 -16.52 15.20 3.31
N ASN A 63 -17.11 16.37 3.01
CA ASN A 63 -17.14 16.91 1.66
C ASN A 63 -15.81 17.61 1.40
N LEU A 64 -14.99 17.01 0.55
CA LEU A 64 -13.76 17.62 0.08
C LEU A 64 -14.08 18.66 -0.99
N SER A 65 -13.76 19.93 -0.72
CA SER A 65 -13.87 20.98 -1.70
C SER A 65 -12.76 20.85 -2.74
N THR A 66 -13.14 20.88 -4.02
CA THR A 66 -12.15 20.92 -5.11
C THR A 66 -11.33 22.20 -5.12
N VAL A 67 -11.86 23.28 -4.54
CA VAL A 67 -11.14 24.55 -4.35
C VAL A 67 -10.03 24.33 -3.33
N THR A 68 -10.36 23.83 -2.16
CA THR A 68 -9.39 23.60 -1.09
C THR A 68 -8.33 22.57 -1.48
N MET A 69 -8.72 21.53 -2.22
CA MET A 69 -7.77 20.55 -2.73
C MET A 69 -6.70 21.16 -3.68
N ARG A 70 -7.04 22.22 -4.42
CA ARG A 70 -6.11 22.94 -5.29
C ARG A 70 -5.09 23.78 -4.54
N GLU A 71 -5.40 24.14 -3.32
CA GLU A 71 -4.57 24.98 -2.46
C GLU A 71 -3.56 24.18 -1.63
N ILE A 72 -3.69 22.85 -1.58
CA ILE A 72 -2.74 22.00 -0.88
C ILE A 72 -1.39 22.06 -1.60
N PRO A 73 -0.33 22.53 -0.94
CA PRO A 73 0.97 22.63 -1.57
C PRO A 73 1.59 21.25 -1.78
N ILE A 74 2.15 21.03 -2.97
CA ILE A 74 2.93 19.83 -3.30
C ILE A 74 4.38 20.24 -3.48
N LEU A 75 5.28 19.63 -2.71
CA LEU A 75 6.71 19.78 -2.92
C LEU A 75 7.10 19.10 -4.23
N LEU A 76 7.65 19.89 -5.15
CA LEU A 76 8.00 19.43 -6.49
C LEU A 76 9.50 19.58 -6.75
N PRO A 77 10.31 18.58 -6.42
CA PRO A 77 11.75 18.60 -6.74
C PRO A 77 11.98 18.47 -8.27
N PRO A 78 13.20 18.70 -8.77
CA PRO A 78 13.54 18.46 -10.17
C PRO A 78 13.14 17.05 -10.64
N ILE A 79 12.81 16.92 -11.94
CA ILE A 79 12.24 15.68 -12.50
C ILE A 79 13.15 14.46 -12.28
N GLU A 80 14.45 14.64 -12.35
CA GLU A 80 15.44 13.59 -12.13
C GLU A 80 15.41 13.08 -10.68
N GLN A 81 15.20 13.99 -9.73
CA GLN A 81 15.05 13.61 -8.31
C GLN A 81 13.74 12.88 -8.06
N GLN A 82 12.64 13.31 -8.70
CA GLN A 82 11.36 12.62 -8.62
C GLN A 82 11.48 11.18 -9.10
N GLN A 83 12.12 10.96 -10.25
CA GLN A 83 12.37 9.64 -10.82
C GLN A 83 13.21 8.78 -9.88
N LYS A 84 14.31 9.33 -9.39
CA LYS A 84 15.19 8.62 -8.43
C LYS A 84 14.43 8.19 -7.17
N ILE A 85 13.61 9.07 -6.60
CA ILE A 85 12.79 8.76 -5.43
C ILE A 85 11.84 7.60 -5.75
N CYS A 86 11.18 7.62 -6.92
CA CYS A 86 10.30 6.55 -7.33
C CYS A 86 11.02 5.21 -7.47
N ASP A 87 12.18 5.21 -8.12
CA ASP A 87 12.99 3.99 -8.33
C ASP A 87 13.48 3.41 -6.99
N ASP A 88 13.91 4.27 -6.06
CA ASP A 88 14.34 3.84 -4.72
C ASP A 88 13.18 3.25 -3.92
N LEU A 89 12.00 3.87 -3.98
CA LEU A 89 10.79 3.35 -3.33
C LEU A 89 10.34 2.02 -3.92
N GLU A 90 10.35 1.86 -5.24
CA GLU A 90 10.01 0.60 -5.91
C GLU A 90 10.95 -0.53 -5.52
N ARG A 91 12.24 -0.23 -5.38
CA ARG A 91 13.24 -1.20 -4.88
C ARG A 91 12.95 -1.64 -3.45
N VAL A 92 12.58 -0.70 -2.58
CA VAL A 92 12.19 -1.02 -1.19
C VAL A 92 10.91 -1.82 -1.15
N GLU A 93 9.90 -1.45 -1.91
CA GLU A 93 8.63 -2.18 -2.01
C GLU A 93 8.84 -3.63 -2.48
N PHE A 94 9.70 -3.83 -3.47
CA PHE A 94 10.05 -5.17 -3.92
C PHE A 94 10.68 -6.01 -2.82
N LYS A 95 11.69 -5.46 -2.10
CA LYS A 95 12.32 -6.14 -0.96
C LYS A 95 11.33 -6.47 0.16
N VAL A 96 10.42 -5.55 0.48
CA VAL A 96 9.39 -5.78 1.49
C VAL A 96 8.44 -6.90 1.07
N LYS A 97 8.05 -6.95 -0.21
CA LYS A 97 7.21 -8.02 -0.75
C LYS A 97 7.91 -9.39 -0.68
N GLU A 98 9.18 -9.43 -1.00
CA GLU A 98 10.01 -10.63 -0.91
C GLU A 98 10.12 -11.12 0.55
N LEU A 99 10.44 -10.23 1.49
CA LEU A 99 10.48 -10.52 2.92
C LEU A 99 9.14 -11.03 3.45
N LYS A 100 8.03 -10.41 3.07
CA LYS A 100 6.68 -10.87 3.44
C LYS A 100 6.43 -12.30 2.98
N SER A 101 6.84 -12.66 1.76
CA SER A 101 6.71 -14.02 1.23
C SER A 101 7.53 -15.02 2.05
N ILE A 102 8.78 -14.68 2.37
CA ILE A 102 9.66 -15.52 3.18
C ILE A 102 9.06 -15.77 4.57
N TYR A 103 8.61 -14.70 5.25
CA TYR A 103 8.02 -14.84 6.59
C TYR A 103 6.69 -15.58 6.57
N SER A 104 5.85 -15.38 5.57
CA SER A 104 4.62 -16.14 5.39
C SER A 104 4.88 -17.63 5.28
N ASN A 105 5.87 -18.02 4.45
CA ASN A 105 6.27 -19.42 4.31
C ASN A 105 6.86 -19.99 5.63
N LYS A 106 7.68 -19.22 6.33
CA LYS A 106 8.22 -19.64 7.64
C LYS A 106 7.11 -19.90 8.66
N LEU A 107 6.13 -19.00 8.75
CA LEU A 107 4.98 -19.17 9.65
C LEU A 107 4.16 -20.40 9.31
N LYS A 108 3.94 -20.66 8.01
CA LYS A 108 3.25 -21.86 7.55
C LYS A 108 4.01 -23.13 7.96
N ASN A 109 5.32 -23.18 7.68
CA ASN A 109 6.16 -24.33 8.02
C ASN A 109 6.22 -24.59 9.54
N LEU A 110 6.29 -23.52 10.36
CA LEU A 110 6.24 -23.65 11.82
C LEU A 110 4.87 -24.18 12.30
N GLY A 111 3.78 -23.74 11.65
CA GLY A 111 2.45 -24.28 11.93
C GLY A 111 2.32 -25.76 11.61
N GLU A 112 2.87 -26.20 10.48
CA GLU A 112 2.90 -27.61 10.08
C GLU A 112 3.77 -28.44 11.01
N LEU A 113 4.95 -27.94 11.39
CA LEU A 113 5.83 -28.60 12.36
C LEU A 113 5.14 -28.76 13.72
N LYS A 114 4.51 -27.68 14.23
CA LYS A 114 3.75 -27.75 15.48
C LYS A 114 2.66 -28.82 15.42
N LYS A 115 1.90 -28.87 14.31
CA LYS A 115 0.85 -29.86 14.12
C LYS A 115 1.42 -31.29 14.08
N SER A 116 2.53 -31.50 13.38
CA SER A 116 3.21 -32.79 13.29
C SER A 116 3.74 -33.24 14.66
N LEU A 117 4.37 -32.34 15.42
CA LEU A 117 4.87 -32.65 16.76
C LEU A 117 3.73 -33.04 17.73
N LEU A 118 2.64 -32.30 17.71
CA LEU A 118 1.45 -32.62 18.51
C LEU A 118 0.89 -33.99 18.15
N GLN A 119 0.77 -34.28 16.85
CA GLN A 119 0.27 -35.56 16.36
C GLN A 119 1.16 -36.72 16.83
N LYS A 120 2.49 -36.59 16.71
CA LYS A 120 3.46 -37.60 17.18
C LYS A 120 3.43 -37.77 18.71
N THR A 121 3.21 -36.68 19.44
CA THR A 121 3.06 -36.77 20.92
C THR A 121 1.81 -37.54 21.28
N PHE A 122 0.68 -37.25 20.64
CA PHE A 122 -0.57 -37.95 20.94
C PHE A 122 -0.60 -39.41 20.44
N SER A 123 0.13 -39.76 19.39
CA SER A 123 0.28 -41.14 18.91
C SER A 123 1.26 -41.95 19.72
N GLY A 124 1.96 -41.37 20.70
CA GLY A 124 2.99 -42.04 21.50
C GLY A 124 4.28 -42.36 20.77
N GLU A 125 4.44 -41.87 19.54
CA GLU A 125 5.65 -42.12 18.73
C GLU A 125 6.91 -41.48 19.30
N LEU A 126 6.78 -40.35 20.03
CA LEU A 126 7.91 -39.67 20.66
C LEU A 126 8.43 -40.42 21.91
N THR A 127 7.61 -41.27 22.54
CA THR A 127 7.99 -42.00 23.73
C THR A 127 8.48 -43.42 23.47
N LYS A 128 8.21 -43.96 22.27
CA LYS A 128 8.67 -45.30 21.86
C LYS A 128 10.17 -45.44 21.61
N GLY A 129 10.92 -44.31 21.58
CA GLY A 129 12.37 -44.30 21.37
C GLY A 129 13.22 -44.25 22.62
N SER A 130 12.66 -44.26 23.82
CA SER A 130 13.39 -44.17 25.10
C SER A 130 13.42 -45.45 25.91
N GLU A 131 12.99 -46.58 25.36
CA GLU A 131 13.37 -47.87 25.92
C GLU A 131 14.78 -48.26 25.43
N VAL A 132 15.76 -47.56 26.03
CA VAL A 132 17.16 -48.03 25.96
C VAL A 132 17.27 -49.18 26.96
N ALA A 133 17.70 -50.32 26.47
CA ALA A 133 18.06 -51.53 27.15
C ALA A 133 18.75 -51.29 28.52
N VAL A 134 18.24 -51.91 29.54
CA VAL A 134 18.95 -52.25 30.75
C VAL A 134 19.58 -53.61 30.53
#